data_ca62f8e54b772da0c9f10ce57c8e279c
#
_entry.id   ca62f8e54b772da0c9f10ce57c8e279c
#
_cell.length_a   1.000
_cell.length_b   1.000
_cell.length_c   1.000
_cell.angle_alpha   90.00
_cell.angle_beta   90.00
_cell.angle_gamma   90.00
#
_symmetry.space_group_name_H-M   'P 1'
#
loop_
_entity.id
_entity.type
_entity.pdbx_description
1 polymer ?
#
loop_
_entity_poly.entity_id
_entity_poly.type
_entity_poly.pdbx_seq_one_letter_code
_entity_poly.pdbx_strand_id
1 'polypeptide(L)'
;MASENEMTKYNGKCSCGRVGYTLKNDPIFTHACHCTLCQRYTASAFIVHSLMETSNFTLNKGVLSETVGPSGSGKGHVIKRCPKCGDQIYSHFMGLNNLLVLKTTTLSNANELPPQAHVFLDSKLEWLKLSDNIPKFDKFYRREEIYSDESLERMKIALQ
;
A
#
# COMPACT_ATOMS: atom_id res chain seq x y z
N MET A 1 -32.10 8.94 -13.69
CA MET A 1 -30.65 9.14 -13.88
C MET A 1 -29.94 7.91 -13.36
N ALA A 2 -29.39 7.12 -14.24
CA ALA A 2 -28.70 5.91 -13.87
C ALA A 2 -27.44 6.31 -13.11
N SER A 3 -27.31 5.86 -11.86
CA SER A 3 -26.03 5.81 -11.18
C SER A 3 -25.12 4.94 -12.02
N GLU A 4 -24.04 5.51 -12.56
CA GLU A 4 -22.95 4.75 -13.11
C GLU A 4 -22.52 3.78 -12.00
N ASN A 5 -22.77 2.51 -12.23
CA ASN A 5 -22.35 1.44 -11.36
C ASN A 5 -20.82 1.36 -11.53
N GLU A 6 -20.08 2.18 -10.77
CA GLU A 6 -18.61 2.13 -10.76
C GLU A 6 -18.23 0.72 -10.35
N MET A 7 -17.73 -0.04 -11.33
CA MET A 7 -17.39 -1.45 -11.12
C MET A 7 -16.30 -1.56 -10.07
N THR A 8 -16.66 -2.11 -8.90
CA THR A 8 -15.72 -2.48 -7.86
C THR A 8 -14.83 -3.60 -8.39
N LYS A 9 -13.51 -3.38 -8.40
CA LYS A 9 -12.53 -4.39 -8.83
C LYS A 9 -12.02 -5.22 -7.65
N TYR A 10 -11.78 -4.60 -6.52
CA TYR A 10 -11.25 -5.26 -5.33
C TYR A 10 -12.06 -4.90 -4.09
N ASN A 11 -12.16 -5.85 -3.15
CA ASN A 11 -12.78 -5.67 -1.85
C ASN A 11 -11.76 -5.94 -0.75
N GLY A 12 -11.81 -5.15 0.31
CA GLY A 12 -10.94 -5.32 1.47
C GLY A 12 -11.67 -5.11 2.78
N LYS A 13 -11.09 -5.63 3.85
CA LYS A 13 -11.63 -5.49 5.20
C LYS A 13 -10.54 -5.67 6.26
N CYS A 14 -10.80 -5.18 7.47
CA CYS A 14 -10.01 -5.49 8.64
C CYS A 14 -10.36 -6.88 9.21
N SER A 15 -9.50 -7.41 10.08
CA SER A 15 -9.66 -8.74 10.68
C SER A 15 -10.97 -8.90 11.45
N CYS A 16 -11.44 -7.85 12.15
CA CYS A 16 -12.69 -7.91 12.90
C CYS A 16 -13.95 -7.62 12.06
N GLY A 17 -13.80 -7.26 10.79
CA GLY A 17 -14.90 -6.98 9.87
C GLY A 17 -15.64 -5.66 10.10
N ARG A 18 -15.18 -4.79 11.02
CA ARG A 18 -15.80 -3.48 11.25
C ARG A 18 -15.51 -2.46 10.17
N VAL A 19 -14.35 -2.58 9.53
CA VAL A 19 -13.95 -1.74 8.40
C VAL A 19 -14.04 -2.55 7.12
N GLY A 20 -14.68 -1.99 6.11
CA GLY A 20 -14.78 -2.56 4.75
C GLY A 20 -14.62 -1.47 3.72
N TYR A 21 -13.93 -1.79 2.63
CA TYR A 21 -13.62 -0.84 1.56
C TYR A 21 -13.56 -1.53 0.20
N THR A 22 -13.59 -0.73 -0.84
CA THR A 22 -13.46 -1.18 -2.24
C THR A 22 -12.45 -0.33 -3.00
N LEU A 23 -11.85 -0.94 -4.01
CA LEU A 23 -11.04 -0.26 -5.01
C LEU A 23 -11.72 -0.37 -6.38
N LYS A 24 -11.65 0.69 -7.17
CA LYS A 24 -12.22 0.75 -8.52
C LYS A 24 -11.28 0.16 -9.58
N ASN A 25 -9.98 0.41 -9.45
CA ASN A 25 -8.95 0.10 -10.43
C ASN A 25 -7.77 -0.63 -9.81
N ASP A 26 -6.90 -1.18 -10.66
CA ASP A 26 -5.61 -1.71 -10.24
C ASP A 26 -4.76 -0.64 -9.54
N PRO A 27 -3.93 -1.02 -8.56
CA PRO A 27 -2.90 -0.15 -8.06
C PRO A 27 -1.97 0.35 -9.17
N ILE A 28 -1.36 1.51 -8.96
CA ILE A 28 -0.29 2.02 -9.84
C ILE A 28 0.89 1.05 -9.82
N PHE A 29 1.27 0.59 -8.64
CA PHE A 29 2.38 -0.34 -8.45
C PHE A 29 2.27 -1.03 -7.09
N THR A 30 2.75 -2.27 -6.99
CA THR A 30 2.80 -3.04 -5.74
C THR A 30 4.22 -3.50 -5.47
N HIS A 31 4.72 -3.26 -4.24
CA HIS A 31 6.05 -3.70 -3.85
C HIS A 31 6.08 -4.26 -2.41
N ALA A 32 7.06 -5.12 -2.15
CA ALA A 32 7.38 -5.61 -0.81
C ALA A 32 8.49 -4.76 -0.21
N CYS A 33 8.24 -4.15 0.95
CA CYS A 33 9.19 -3.28 1.65
C CYS A 33 9.79 -3.99 2.85
N HIS A 34 11.11 -4.12 2.86
CA HIS A 34 11.89 -4.80 3.91
C HIS A 34 12.58 -3.84 4.89
N CYS A 35 12.23 -2.54 4.87
CA CYS A 35 12.85 -1.57 5.76
C CYS A 35 12.48 -1.84 7.23
N THR A 36 13.36 -1.44 8.13
CA THR A 36 13.20 -1.64 9.58
C THR A 36 11.91 -1.03 10.13
N LEU A 37 11.47 0.12 9.61
CA LEU A 37 10.20 0.73 10.02
C LEU A 37 9.00 -0.15 9.65
N CYS A 38 8.97 -0.69 8.43
CA CYS A 38 7.90 -1.59 7.99
C CYS A 38 7.89 -2.88 8.80
N GLN A 39 9.05 -3.43 9.13
CA GLN A 39 9.17 -4.58 10.03
C GLN A 39 8.54 -4.28 11.39
N ARG A 40 8.82 -3.14 11.99
CA ARG A 40 8.28 -2.73 13.29
C ARG A 40 6.79 -2.42 13.23
N TYR A 41 6.33 -1.73 12.20
CA TYR A 41 4.91 -1.41 12.03
C TYR A 41 4.02 -2.65 11.90
N THR A 42 4.54 -3.73 11.35
CA THR A 42 3.78 -4.96 11.08
C THR A 42 4.13 -6.11 12.01
N ALA A 43 5.19 -5.97 12.83
CA ALA A 43 5.77 -7.09 13.57
C ALA A 43 6.04 -8.31 12.66
N SER A 44 6.51 -8.07 11.44
CA SER A 44 6.76 -9.08 10.41
C SER A 44 8.06 -8.79 9.67
N ALA A 45 8.47 -9.72 8.81
CA ALA A 45 9.69 -9.60 8.01
C ALA A 45 9.64 -8.49 6.95
N PHE A 46 8.45 -8.19 6.44
CA PHE A 46 8.21 -7.15 5.44
C PHE A 46 6.71 -6.82 5.35
N ILE A 47 6.38 -5.79 4.59
CA ILE A 47 5.00 -5.43 4.25
C ILE A 47 4.84 -5.34 2.73
N VAL A 48 3.67 -5.69 2.23
CA VAL A 48 3.32 -5.47 0.82
C VAL A 48 2.46 -4.20 0.72
N HIS A 49 2.94 -3.23 -0.05
CA HIS A 49 2.30 -1.95 -0.31
C HIS A 49 1.77 -1.89 -1.73
N SER A 50 0.52 -1.51 -1.89
CA SER A 50 -0.06 -1.12 -3.17
C SER A 50 -0.26 0.38 -3.23
N LEU A 51 0.45 1.04 -4.13
CA LEU A 51 0.38 2.50 -4.33
C LEU A 51 -0.74 2.82 -5.32
N MET A 52 -1.56 3.79 -4.99
CA MET A 52 -2.68 4.19 -5.84
C MET A 52 -3.12 5.63 -5.56
N GLU A 53 -3.90 6.18 -6.46
CA GLU A 53 -4.60 7.43 -6.22
C GLU A 53 -5.60 7.27 -5.06
N THR A 54 -5.68 8.24 -4.17
CA THR A 54 -6.65 8.22 -3.06
C THR A 54 -8.09 8.09 -3.55
N SER A 55 -8.40 8.64 -4.72
CA SER A 55 -9.71 8.54 -5.37
C SER A 55 -10.09 7.11 -5.81
N ASN A 56 -9.12 6.19 -5.88
CA ASN A 56 -9.35 4.78 -6.17
C ASN A 56 -10.00 4.03 -4.99
N PHE A 57 -9.85 4.54 -3.78
CA PHE A 57 -10.30 3.91 -2.54
C PHE A 57 -11.65 4.47 -2.09
N THR A 58 -12.59 3.58 -1.73
CA THR A 58 -13.86 3.95 -1.12
C THR A 58 -14.08 3.18 0.17
N LEU A 59 -14.22 3.90 1.29
CA LEU A 59 -14.60 3.32 2.57
C LEU A 59 -16.12 3.06 2.57
N ASN A 60 -16.53 1.79 2.59
CA ASN A 60 -17.94 1.40 2.49
C ASN A 60 -18.56 1.11 3.85
N LYS A 61 -17.74 0.75 4.84
CA LYS A 61 -18.21 0.33 6.17
C LYS A 61 -17.22 0.79 7.23
N GLY A 62 -17.74 1.29 8.34
CA GLY A 62 -16.97 1.66 9.51
C GLY A 62 -16.31 3.02 9.40
N VAL A 63 -15.42 3.28 10.33
CA VAL A 63 -14.59 4.49 10.42
C VAL A 63 -13.14 4.09 10.63
N LEU A 64 -12.21 4.95 10.26
CA LEU A 64 -10.78 4.75 10.46
C LEU A 64 -10.26 5.72 11.52
N SER A 65 -9.45 5.20 12.44
CA SER A 65 -8.63 6.02 13.31
C SER A 65 -7.32 6.38 12.63
N GLU A 66 -6.67 7.42 13.12
CA GLU A 66 -5.43 7.94 12.59
C GLU A 66 -4.31 7.86 13.62
N THR A 67 -3.14 7.43 13.17
CA THR A 67 -1.91 7.45 13.95
C THR A 67 -0.83 8.14 13.13
N VAL A 68 -0.15 9.11 13.71
CA VAL A 68 1.01 9.74 13.09
C VAL A 68 2.28 9.11 13.67
N GLY A 69 3.14 8.66 12.79
CA GLY A 69 4.38 7.98 13.19
C GLY A 69 5.59 8.41 12.37
N PRO A 70 6.77 7.93 12.72
CA PRO A 70 7.98 8.21 11.96
C PRO A 70 7.92 7.61 10.55
N SER A 71 8.65 8.25 9.63
CA SER A 71 8.91 7.71 8.29
C SER A 71 10.38 7.81 7.97
N GLY A 72 10.85 7.01 7.02
CA GLY A 72 12.24 7.05 6.57
C GLY A 72 12.65 8.38 5.94
N SER A 73 11.69 9.15 5.42
CA SER A 73 11.92 10.49 4.86
C SER A 73 12.03 11.60 5.91
N GLY A 74 11.61 11.33 7.15
CA GLY A 74 11.49 12.35 8.21
C GLY A 74 10.32 13.32 8.04
N LYS A 75 9.49 13.16 7.00
CA LYS A 75 8.37 14.08 6.67
C LYS A 75 7.00 13.61 7.20
N GLY A 76 7.00 12.64 8.09
CA GLY A 76 5.77 12.09 8.69
C GLY A 76 5.15 10.94 7.90
N HIS A 77 4.31 10.21 8.61
CA HIS A 77 3.62 9.03 8.12
C HIS A 77 2.28 8.94 8.84
N VAL A 78 1.21 9.18 8.11
CA VAL A 78 -0.16 9.10 8.63
C VAL A 78 -0.74 7.74 8.30
N ILE A 79 -1.04 6.95 9.33
CA ILE A 79 -1.55 5.58 9.19
C ILE A 79 -3.02 5.55 9.55
N LYS A 80 -3.84 5.03 8.66
CA LYS A 80 -5.27 4.79 8.87
C LYS A 80 -5.51 3.36 9.30
N ARG A 81 -6.17 3.21 10.45
CA ARG A 81 -6.36 1.92 11.13
C ARG A 81 -7.82 1.66 11.45
N CYS A 82 -8.17 0.38 11.59
CA CYS A 82 -9.39 0.00 12.27
C CYS A 82 -9.29 0.36 13.76
N PRO A 83 -10.21 1.17 14.33
CA PRO A 83 -10.12 1.56 15.74
C PRO A 83 -10.41 0.41 16.71
N LYS A 84 -10.95 -0.70 16.24
CA LYS A 84 -11.30 -1.86 17.07
C LYS A 84 -10.18 -2.90 17.13
N CYS A 85 -9.68 -3.37 15.97
CA CYS A 85 -8.66 -4.42 15.93
C CYS A 85 -7.23 -3.90 15.67
N GLY A 86 -7.09 -2.62 15.31
CA GLY A 86 -5.79 -2.00 15.08
C GLY A 86 -5.18 -2.26 13.70
N ASP A 87 -5.80 -3.07 12.84
CA ASP A 87 -5.27 -3.36 11.51
C ASP A 87 -5.01 -2.09 10.73
N GLN A 88 -3.83 -1.99 10.15
CA GLN A 88 -3.50 -0.91 9.23
C GLN A 88 -4.18 -1.15 7.89
N ILE A 89 -4.93 -0.18 7.41
CA ILE A 89 -5.60 -0.25 6.10
C ILE A 89 -4.76 0.43 5.04
N TYR A 90 -4.43 1.69 5.24
CA TYR A 90 -3.55 2.44 4.33
C TYR A 90 -2.78 3.55 5.05
N SER A 91 -1.89 4.17 4.32
CA SER A 91 -1.14 5.31 4.83
C SER A 91 -0.98 6.39 3.77
N HIS A 92 -0.71 7.62 4.26
CA HIS A 92 -0.16 8.72 3.47
C HIS A 92 1.24 9.05 4.00
N PHE A 93 2.18 9.24 3.08
CA PHE A 93 3.55 9.62 3.40
C PHE A 93 3.83 11.06 2.95
N MET A 94 4.67 11.77 3.68
CA MET A 94 5.20 13.08 3.29
C MET A 94 4.14 14.16 3.03
N GLY A 95 2.94 14.02 3.60
CA GLY A 95 1.83 14.94 3.35
C GLY A 95 1.18 14.81 1.97
N LEU A 96 1.48 13.74 1.23
CA LEU A 96 0.92 13.47 -0.10
C LEU A 96 -0.48 12.86 0.03
N ASN A 97 -1.50 13.70 0.12
CA ASN A 97 -2.88 13.27 0.36
C ASN A 97 -3.55 12.60 -0.87
N ASN A 98 -3.03 12.83 -2.06
CA ASN A 98 -3.56 12.22 -3.29
C ASN A 98 -2.96 10.84 -3.58
N LEU A 99 -1.86 10.48 -2.90
CA LEU A 99 -1.24 9.16 -2.98
C LEU A 99 -1.59 8.35 -1.74
N LEU A 100 -2.29 7.24 -1.94
CA LEU A 100 -2.65 6.28 -0.91
C LEU A 100 -1.74 5.05 -1.03
N VAL A 101 -1.22 4.60 0.11
CA VAL A 101 -0.38 3.39 0.21
C VAL A 101 -1.14 2.33 0.98
N LEU A 102 -1.84 1.47 0.25
CA LEU A 102 -2.66 0.40 0.79
C LEU A 102 -1.78 -0.71 1.38
N LYS A 103 -2.23 -1.30 2.49
CA LYS A 103 -1.67 -2.55 3.01
C LYS A 103 -2.33 -3.71 2.24
N THR A 104 -1.66 -4.19 1.22
CA THR A 104 -2.21 -5.07 0.18
C THR A 104 -2.91 -6.31 0.75
N THR A 105 -2.37 -6.89 1.81
CA THR A 105 -2.91 -8.11 2.42
C THR A 105 -4.21 -7.92 3.19
N THR A 106 -4.73 -6.69 3.31
CA THR A 106 -6.09 -6.44 3.80
C THR A 106 -7.17 -6.63 2.72
N LEU A 107 -6.77 -6.79 1.46
CA LEU A 107 -7.66 -7.18 0.37
C LEU A 107 -8.06 -8.65 0.48
N SER A 108 -9.32 -8.95 0.18
CA SER A 108 -9.84 -10.33 0.18
C SER A 108 -9.21 -11.18 -0.94
N ASN A 109 -8.81 -10.54 -2.03
CA ASN A 109 -8.17 -11.15 -3.18
C ASN A 109 -6.71 -10.69 -3.38
N ALA A 110 -5.97 -10.54 -2.26
CA ALA A 110 -4.57 -10.08 -2.26
C ALA A 110 -3.63 -10.93 -3.15
N ASN A 111 -3.95 -12.19 -3.37
CA ASN A 111 -3.18 -13.07 -4.28
C ASN A 111 -3.15 -12.59 -5.74
N GLU A 112 -4.11 -11.76 -6.14
CA GLU A 112 -4.15 -11.17 -7.48
C GLU A 112 -3.17 -10.00 -7.65
N LEU A 113 -2.61 -9.50 -6.54
CA LEU A 113 -1.68 -8.37 -6.51
C LEU A 113 -0.34 -8.75 -5.86
N PRO A 114 0.42 -9.67 -6.47
CA PRO A 114 1.75 -10.02 -5.98
C PRO A 114 2.67 -8.80 -6.08
N PRO A 115 3.72 -8.71 -5.23
CA PRO A 115 4.69 -7.64 -5.35
C PRO A 115 5.43 -7.72 -6.69
N GLN A 116 5.64 -6.56 -7.31
CA GLN A 116 6.36 -6.40 -8.57
C GLN A 116 7.83 -6.02 -8.35
N ALA A 117 8.20 -5.70 -7.12
CA ALA A 117 9.58 -5.43 -6.70
C ALA A 117 9.74 -5.66 -5.20
N HIS A 118 10.97 -5.95 -4.78
CA HIS A 118 11.41 -5.88 -3.39
C HIS A 118 12.27 -4.63 -3.19
N VAL A 119 12.02 -3.87 -2.13
CA VAL A 119 12.76 -2.66 -1.78
C VAL A 119 13.33 -2.71 -0.37
N PHE A 120 14.43 -1.97 -0.15
CA PHE A 120 15.17 -1.90 1.12
C PHE A 120 15.71 -3.26 1.56
N LEU A 121 16.31 -4.00 0.64
CA LEU A 121 16.92 -5.30 0.93
C LEU A 121 18.17 -5.20 1.79
N ASP A 122 18.79 -4.02 1.89
CA ASP A 122 19.91 -3.77 2.82
C ASP A 122 19.52 -3.96 4.29
N SER A 123 18.25 -3.83 4.63
CA SER A 123 17.70 -4.10 5.97
C SER A 123 16.86 -5.38 6.06
N LYS A 124 16.79 -6.16 4.98
CA LYS A 124 16.09 -7.44 4.95
C LYS A 124 16.66 -8.39 6.03
N LEU A 125 15.78 -9.13 6.70
CA LEU A 125 16.20 -10.15 7.66
C LEU A 125 17.02 -11.26 6.97
N GLU A 126 18.15 -11.62 7.52
CA GLU A 126 19.12 -12.53 6.89
C GLU A 126 18.55 -13.94 6.64
N TRP A 127 17.69 -14.41 7.54
CA TRP A 127 17.08 -15.73 7.42
C TRP A 127 16.00 -15.80 6.32
N LEU A 128 15.47 -14.66 5.88
CA LEU A 128 14.47 -14.62 4.81
C LEU A 128 15.13 -14.78 3.45
N LYS A 129 14.82 -15.86 2.76
CA LYS A 129 15.31 -16.13 1.40
C LYS A 129 14.24 -15.77 0.38
N LEU A 130 14.60 -14.98 -0.60
CA LEU A 130 13.74 -14.57 -1.71
C LEU A 130 14.14 -15.36 -2.96
N SER A 131 13.28 -16.27 -3.38
CA SER A 131 13.53 -17.17 -4.53
C SER A 131 12.78 -16.76 -5.80
N ASP A 132 12.00 -15.68 -5.75
CA ASP A 132 11.29 -15.14 -6.92
C ASP A 132 12.25 -14.41 -7.88
N ASN A 133 11.75 -14.14 -9.09
CA ASN A 133 12.50 -13.48 -10.16
C ASN A 133 12.15 -12.00 -10.33
N ILE A 134 11.42 -11.42 -9.38
CA ILE A 134 11.06 -10.01 -9.46
C ILE A 134 12.27 -9.11 -9.10
N PRO A 135 12.31 -7.85 -9.59
CA PRO A 135 13.39 -6.92 -9.32
C PRO A 135 13.62 -6.70 -7.82
N LYS A 136 14.90 -6.61 -7.43
CA LYS A 136 15.37 -6.47 -6.05
C LYS A 136 16.27 -5.25 -5.93
N PHE A 137 15.98 -4.38 -4.96
CA PHE A 137 16.68 -3.12 -4.74
C PHE A 137 17.14 -2.99 -3.28
N ASP A 138 18.42 -2.64 -3.09
CA ASP A 138 18.98 -2.42 -1.74
C ASP A 138 18.35 -1.22 -1.04
N LYS A 139 17.97 -0.20 -1.80
CA LYS A 139 17.22 0.98 -1.35
C LYS A 139 15.85 1.02 -2.05
N PHE A 140 15.44 2.21 -2.49
CA PHE A 140 14.24 2.37 -3.29
C PHE A 140 14.60 2.34 -4.79
N TYR A 141 13.62 2.06 -5.64
CA TYR A 141 13.81 2.04 -7.09
C TYR A 141 13.64 3.44 -7.72
N ARG A 142 14.13 3.58 -8.93
CA ARG A 142 13.75 4.68 -9.81
C ARG A 142 12.51 4.23 -10.59
N ARG A 143 11.45 5.02 -10.49
CA ARG A 143 10.14 4.66 -11.10
C ARG A 143 10.24 4.46 -12.60
N GLU A 144 11.03 5.28 -13.26
CA GLU A 144 11.26 5.25 -14.71
C GLU A 144 11.87 3.93 -15.19
N GLU A 145 12.49 3.17 -14.31
CA GLU A 145 13.14 1.91 -14.65
C GLU A 145 12.21 0.70 -14.58
N ILE A 146 11.11 0.78 -13.83
CA ILE A 146 10.28 -0.39 -13.55
C ILE A 146 8.77 -0.18 -13.74
N TYR A 147 8.29 1.07 -13.78
CA TYR A 147 6.87 1.35 -14.01
C TYR A 147 6.54 1.31 -15.50
N SER A 148 5.32 0.90 -15.84
CA SER A 148 4.76 1.13 -17.17
C SER A 148 4.52 2.64 -17.42
N ASP A 149 4.39 3.03 -18.68
CA ASP A 149 4.07 4.42 -19.03
C ASP A 149 2.77 4.89 -18.38
N GLU A 150 1.76 4.03 -18.35
CA GLU A 150 0.50 4.29 -17.65
C GLU A 150 0.72 4.52 -16.15
N SER A 151 1.48 3.67 -15.49
CA SER A 151 1.80 3.80 -14.06
C SER A 151 2.59 5.09 -13.77
N LEU A 152 3.51 5.46 -14.65
CA LEU A 152 4.27 6.72 -14.52
C LEU A 152 3.34 7.93 -14.60
N GLU A 153 2.42 7.95 -15.55
CA GLU A 153 1.47 9.06 -15.71
C GLU A 153 0.51 9.17 -14.53
N ARG A 154 -0.06 8.06 -14.09
CA ARG A 154 -0.91 8.00 -12.90
C ARG A 154 -0.17 8.46 -11.64
N MET A 155 1.09 8.06 -11.48
CA MET A 155 1.90 8.48 -10.35
C MET A 155 2.18 10.00 -10.35
N LYS A 156 2.44 10.61 -11.51
CA LYS A 156 2.58 12.07 -11.60
C LYS A 156 1.35 12.81 -11.08
N ILE A 157 0.16 12.33 -11.43
CA ILE A 157 -1.10 12.90 -10.97
C ILE A 157 -1.25 12.72 -9.45
N ALA A 158 -0.97 11.55 -8.93
CA ALA A 158 -1.07 11.23 -7.50
C ALA A 158 -0.08 12.03 -6.63
N LEU A 159 1.02 12.51 -7.20
CA LEU A 159 2.04 13.29 -6.47
C LEU A 159 1.77 14.81 -6.46
N GLN A 160 0.76 15.29 -7.16
CA GLN A 160 0.33 16.68 -7.15
C GLN A 160 -0.51 16.99 -5.91
#